data_87bbc4ceb9c95eb64971d1c0c1876343
#
_entry.id   87bbc4ceb9c95eb64971d1c0c1876343
#
_cell.length_a   1.000
_cell.length_b   1.000
_cell.length_c   1.000
_cell.angle_alpha   90.00
_cell.angle_beta   90.00
_cell.angle_gamma   90.00
#
_symmetry.space_group_name_H-M   'P 1'
#
loop_
_entity.id
_entity.type
_entity.pdbx_description
1 polymer ?
#
loop_
_entity_poly.entity_id
_entity_poly.type
_entity_poly.pdbx_seq_one_letter_code
_entity_poly.pdbx_strand_id
1 'polypeptide(L)'
;WNKNMVARILEDDRYIGEKEFPALIPTEQFHAAQERRKEMHPEYKQTPAQKELRKLCGGIVPDSVARKVLKILNQVVDDPQLIKIKSSGVPTTEDIRQRRLELDKLLQTPPVDEEIARQKAMELAVLTLVSVEMEEYEAHRLRSIFGKQAKMRELDANLLRQSVRKITYGSKTVKVLLKNNQVLEECDDA
;
A
#
# COMPACT_ATOMS: atom_id res chain seq x y z
N TRP A 1 -10.37 -0.37 39.52
CA TRP A 1 -9.56 0.69 38.93
C TRP A 1 -9.10 0.25 37.54
N ASN A 2 -9.45 1.06 36.54
CA ASN A 2 -9.06 0.79 35.18
C ASN A 2 -7.71 1.51 34.88
N LYS A 3 -6.79 0.86 34.18
CA LYS A 3 -5.48 1.41 33.77
C LYS A 3 -5.59 2.81 33.14
N ASN A 4 -6.62 3.02 32.30
CA ASN A 4 -6.85 4.33 31.64
C ASN A 4 -7.30 5.41 32.63
N MET A 5 -8.00 5.05 33.70
CA MET A 5 -8.43 5.98 34.74
C MET A 5 -7.25 6.45 35.57
N VAL A 6 -6.34 5.54 35.95
CA VAL A 6 -5.09 5.87 36.63
C VAL A 6 -4.21 6.79 35.75
N ALA A 7 -4.12 6.48 34.46
CA ALA A 7 -3.38 7.30 33.53
C ALA A 7 -3.90 8.74 33.46
N ARG A 8 -5.22 8.94 33.41
CA ARG A 8 -5.87 10.26 33.41
C ARG A 8 -5.60 11.03 34.72
N ILE A 9 -5.65 10.35 35.86
CA ILE A 9 -5.36 10.97 37.15
C ILE A 9 -3.93 11.49 37.19
N LEU A 10 -2.98 10.70 36.69
CA LEU A 10 -1.57 11.09 36.62
C LEU A 10 -1.28 12.22 35.64
N GLU A 11 -2.14 12.47 34.66
CA GLU A 11 -2.00 13.51 33.63
C GLU A 11 -2.75 14.81 33.96
N ASP A 12 -3.52 14.84 35.01
CA ASP A 12 -4.44 15.95 35.30
C ASP A 12 -3.75 17.04 36.12
N ASP A 13 -3.45 18.18 35.48
CA ASP A 13 -2.76 19.34 36.07
C ASP A 13 -3.56 20.01 37.18
N ARG A 14 -4.85 19.71 37.36
CA ARG A 14 -5.65 20.19 38.47
C ARG A 14 -5.09 19.78 39.84
N TYR A 15 -4.36 18.66 39.91
CA TYR A 15 -3.76 18.17 41.15
C TYR A 15 -2.58 19.04 41.63
N ILE A 16 -1.98 19.86 40.78
CA ILE A 16 -0.91 20.79 41.13
C ILE A 16 -1.40 22.24 41.34
N GLY A 17 -2.72 22.46 41.35
CA GLY A 17 -3.31 23.76 41.61
C GLY A 17 -3.64 24.61 40.38
N GLU A 18 -3.80 24.00 39.22
CA GLU A 18 -4.28 24.69 38.01
C GLU A 18 -5.80 24.85 37.99
N LYS A 19 -6.29 25.88 37.30
CA LYS A 19 -7.72 26.11 37.04
C LYS A 19 -8.60 26.24 38.30
N GLU A 20 -8.17 27.04 39.27
CA GLU A 20 -8.91 27.34 40.52
C GLU A 20 -9.01 26.16 41.51
N PHE A 21 -8.35 25.05 41.27
CA PHE A 21 -8.26 23.95 42.24
C PHE A 21 -7.09 24.13 43.21
N PRO A 22 -7.25 23.85 44.52
CA PRO A 22 -6.12 23.84 45.44
C PRO A 22 -5.14 22.73 45.08
N ALA A 23 -3.85 22.99 45.18
CA ALA A 23 -2.81 22.00 44.96
C ALA A 23 -2.93 20.85 46.00
N LEU A 24 -3.10 19.66 45.52
CA LEU A 24 -3.16 18.45 46.35
C LEU A 24 -1.82 17.70 46.36
N ILE A 25 -1.00 17.90 45.35
CA ILE A 25 0.29 17.24 45.17
C ILE A 25 1.35 18.31 44.86
N PRO A 26 2.56 18.22 45.45
CA PRO A 26 3.67 19.12 45.09
C PRO A 26 4.01 18.98 43.59
N THR A 27 4.26 20.12 42.94
CA THR A 27 4.56 20.18 41.50
C THR A 27 5.79 19.34 41.14
N GLU A 28 6.80 19.30 42.00
CA GLU A 28 8.00 18.47 41.78
C GLU A 28 7.67 16.98 41.75
N GLN A 29 6.79 16.52 42.65
CA GLN A 29 6.37 15.11 42.68
C GLN A 29 5.55 14.74 41.47
N PHE A 30 4.69 15.64 41.01
CA PHE A 30 3.91 15.44 39.77
C PHE A 30 4.82 15.31 38.55
N HIS A 31 5.78 16.23 38.38
CA HIS A 31 6.73 16.17 37.27
C HIS A 31 7.62 14.92 37.31
N ALA A 32 8.12 14.56 38.50
CA ALA A 32 8.89 13.32 38.65
C ALA A 32 8.09 12.06 38.25
N ALA A 33 6.78 12.03 38.58
CA ALA A 33 5.90 10.95 38.17
C ALA A 33 5.71 10.91 36.63
N GLN A 34 5.60 12.10 35.98
CA GLN A 34 5.50 12.20 34.51
C GLN A 34 6.79 11.76 33.82
N GLU A 35 7.95 12.15 34.32
CA GLU A 35 9.25 11.71 33.78
C GLU A 35 9.43 10.21 33.89
N ARG A 36 9.16 9.64 35.05
CA ARG A 36 9.25 8.19 35.28
C ARG A 36 8.28 7.42 34.39
N ARG A 37 7.10 7.98 34.08
CA ARG A 37 6.13 7.41 33.17
C ARG A 37 6.62 7.44 31.72
N LYS A 38 7.26 8.54 31.28
CA LYS A 38 7.89 8.64 29.96
C LYS A 38 9.04 7.66 29.79
N GLU A 39 9.85 7.46 30.82
CA GLU A 39 10.93 6.47 30.84
C GLU A 39 10.40 5.03 30.73
N MET A 40 9.33 4.71 31.49
CA MET A 40 8.72 3.37 31.48
C MET A 40 7.89 3.07 30.24
N HIS A 41 7.37 4.12 29.60
CA HIS A 41 6.57 4.03 28.38
C HIS A 41 7.08 5.03 27.34
N PRO A 42 8.29 4.81 26.77
CA PRO A 42 8.76 5.64 25.70
C PRO A 42 7.72 5.64 24.58
N GLU A 43 7.33 6.83 24.11
CA GLU A 43 6.42 6.95 22.97
C GLU A 43 7.04 6.23 21.77
N TYR A 44 6.60 5.01 21.52
CA TYR A 44 6.99 4.26 20.35
C TYR A 44 6.35 4.91 19.12
N LYS A 45 7.03 5.91 18.58
CA LYS A 45 6.61 6.58 17.33
C LYS A 45 6.84 5.63 16.17
N GLN A 46 5.76 4.96 15.73
CA GLN A 46 5.82 4.10 14.56
C GLN A 46 6.24 4.91 13.34
N THR A 47 7.22 4.39 12.60
CA THR A 47 7.59 4.97 11.31
C THR A 47 6.43 4.87 10.31
N PRO A 48 6.37 5.74 9.28
CA PRO A 48 5.35 5.63 8.23
C PRO A 48 5.30 4.24 7.58
N ALA A 49 6.45 3.61 7.38
CA ALA A 49 6.56 2.26 6.83
C ALA A 49 5.96 1.20 7.76
N GLN A 50 6.19 1.29 9.07
CA GLN A 50 5.60 0.38 10.05
C GLN A 50 4.07 0.53 10.11
N LYS A 51 3.54 1.76 10.01
CA LYS A 51 2.09 2.00 9.94
C LYS A 51 1.47 1.36 8.71
N GLU A 52 2.09 1.53 7.54
CA GLU A 52 1.60 0.94 6.29
C GLU A 52 1.70 -0.59 6.33
N LEU A 53 2.81 -1.13 6.84
CA LEU A 53 3.00 -2.58 7.02
C LEU A 53 1.90 -3.19 7.91
N ARG A 54 1.59 -2.55 9.04
CA ARG A 54 0.48 -3.00 9.93
C ARG A 54 -0.86 -3.00 9.23
N LYS A 55 -1.14 -1.99 8.40
CA LYS A 55 -2.36 -1.91 7.60
C LYS A 55 -2.45 -3.06 6.59
N LEU A 56 -1.36 -3.34 5.88
CA LEU A 56 -1.29 -4.42 4.89
C LEU A 56 -1.38 -5.83 5.51
N CYS A 57 -0.90 -5.99 6.73
CA CYS A 57 -0.97 -7.24 7.49
C CYS A 57 -2.27 -7.40 8.30
N GLY A 58 -3.05 -6.33 8.50
CA GLY A 58 -4.27 -6.34 9.30
C GLY A 58 -4.04 -6.40 10.82
N GLY A 59 -2.83 -6.10 11.33
CA GLY A 59 -2.54 -6.16 12.76
C GLY A 59 -1.10 -5.87 13.16
N ILE A 60 -0.73 -6.26 14.37
CA ILE A 60 0.62 -6.09 14.89
C ILE A 60 1.58 -7.01 14.12
N VAL A 61 2.68 -6.47 13.65
CA VAL A 61 3.66 -7.17 12.81
C VAL A 61 4.95 -7.36 13.59
N PRO A 62 5.45 -8.59 13.72
CA PRO A 62 6.78 -8.87 14.27
C PRO A 62 7.89 -8.29 13.38
N ASP A 63 9.02 -7.88 13.98
CA ASP A 63 10.16 -7.34 13.24
C ASP A 63 10.77 -8.36 12.25
N SER A 64 10.64 -9.65 12.54
CA SER A 64 11.06 -10.73 11.62
C SER A 64 10.27 -10.68 10.30
N VAL A 65 8.97 -10.39 10.33
CA VAL A 65 8.13 -10.26 9.14
C VAL A 65 8.55 -9.04 8.33
N ALA A 66 8.83 -7.90 8.98
CA ALA A 66 9.30 -6.70 8.30
C ALA A 66 10.59 -6.94 7.52
N ARG A 67 11.54 -7.70 8.12
CA ARG A 67 12.80 -8.09 7.46
C ARG A 67 12.58 -9.00 6.26
N LYS A 68 11.68 -9.98 6.35
CA LYS A 68 11.35 -10.87 5.23
C LYS A 68 10.65 -10.12 4.09
N VAL A 69 9.71 -9.22 4.42
CA VAL A 69 9.08 -8.35 3.41
C VAL A 69 10.13 -7.49 2.69
N LEU A 70 11.07 -6.91 3.44
CA LEU A 70 12.18 -6.13 2.86
C LEU A 70 13.03 -7.00 1.93
N LYS A 71 13.34 -8.24 2.31
CA LYS A 71 14.09 -9.18 1.48
C LYS A 71 13.36 -9.50 0.18
N ILE A 72 12.06 -9.85 0.25
CA ILE A 72 11.22 -10.10 -0.93
C ILE A 72 11.21 -8.90 -1.88
N LEU A 73 10.99 -7.69 -1.35
CA LEU A 73 10.94 -6.49 -2.19
C LEU A 73 12.30 -6.17 -2.81
N ASN A 74 13.41 -6.39 -2.08
CA ASN A 74 14.75 -6.20 -2.63
C ASN A 74 15.08 -7.23 -3.71
N GLN A 75 14.58 -8.47 -3.65
CA GLN A 75 14.71 -9.44 -4.75
C GLN A 75 14.05 -8.92 -6.02
N VAL A 76 12.89 -8.27 -5.90
CA VAL A 76 12.19 -7.66 -7.05
C VAL A 76 12.93 -6.41 -7.55
N VAL A 77 13.59 -5.65 -6.68
CA VAL A 77 14.43 -4.51 -7.08
C VAL A 77 15.67 -5.00 -7.83
N ASP A 78 16.30 -6.10 -7.36
CA ASP A 78 17.46 -6.69 -8.01
C ASP A 78 17.09 -7.32 -9.38
N ASP A 79 15.90 -7.93 -9.48
CA ASP A 79 15.38 -8.49 -10.73
C ASP A 79 13.87 -8.15 -10.93
N PRO A 80 13.55 -7.04 -11.59
CA PRO A 80 12.16 -6.68 -11.89
C PRO A 80 11.41 -7.66 -12.82
N GLN A 81 12.14 -8.58 -13.50
CA GLN A 81 11.52 -9.61 -14.35
C GLN A 81 10.81 -10.70 -13.54
N LEU A 82 11.06 -10.80 -12.24
CA LEU A 82 10.30 -11.65 -11.33
C LEU A 82 8.80 -11.30 -11.31
N ILE A 83 8.46 -10.06 -11.68
CA ILE A 83 7.06 -9.67 -11.89
C ILE A 83 6.60 -10.24 -13.23
N LYS A 84 5.77 -11.29 -13.17
CA LYS A 84 5.24 -11.97 -14.34
C LYS A 84 4.16 -11.12 -15.00
N ILE A 85 4.28 -10.89 -16.31
CA ILE A 85 3.23 -10.32 -17.12
C ILE A 85 2.39 -11.50 -17.61
N LYS A 86 1.16 -11.61 -17.13
CA LYS A 86 0.20 -12.58 -17.68
C LYS A 86 -0.51 -11.87 -18.82
N SER A 87 -0.23 -12.27 -20.06
CA SER A 87 -1.09 -11.91 -21.18
C SER A 87 -2.26 -12.87 -21.16
N SER A 88 -3.44 -12.47 -20.75
CA SER A 88 -4.65 -13.22 -21.00
C SER A 88 -5.23 -12.85 -22.36
N GLY A 89 -5.93 -13.78 -22.97
CA GLY A 89 -6.46 -13.67 -24.34
C GLY A 89 -7.59 -12.65 -24.47
N VAL A 90 -7.24 -11.42 -24.37
CA VAL A 90 -8.07 -10.23 -24.54
C VAL A 90 -8.23 -9.93 -26.03
N PRO A 91 -9.32 -9.22 -26.46
CA PRO A 91 -9.55 -8.88 -27.88
C PRO A 91 -8.25 -8.43 -28.52
N THR A 92 -7.86 -9.15 -29.54
CA THR A 92 -6.57 -8.97 -30.20
C THR A 92 -6.44 -7.52 -30.65
N THR A 93 -5.24 -7.00 -30.61
CA THR A 93 -4.89 -5.69 -31.19
C THR A 93 -5.50 -5.51 -32.60
N GLU A 94 -5.77 -6.62 -33.29
CA GLU A 94 -6.41 -6.69 -34.61
C GLU A 94 -7.90 -6.32 -34.57
N ASP A 95 -8.68 -6.79 -33.59
CA ASP A 95 -10.10 -6.42 -33.46
C ASP A 95 -10.26 -4.92 -33.19
N ILE A 96 -9.41 -4.37 -32.33
CA ILE A 96 -9.37 -2.92 -32.03
C ILE A 96 -8.98 -2.13 -33.29
N ARG A 97 -7.99 -2.65 -34.04
CA ARG A 97 -7.52 -2.04 -35.28
C ARG A 97 -8.61 -2.03 -36.35
N GLN A 98 -9.32 -3.14 -36.53
CA GLN A 98 -10.44 -3.24 -37.47
C GLN A 98 -11.56 -2.27 -37.12
N ARG A 99 -11.97 -2.22 -35.83
CA ARG A 99 -13.00 -1.28 -35.37
C ARG A 99 -12.58 0.19 -35.56
N ARG A 100 -11.30 0.48 -35.36
CA ARG A 100 -10.75 1.83 -35.63
C ARG A 100 -10.83 2.19 -37.11
N LEU A 101 -10.44 1.26 -38.00
CA LEU A 101 -10.52 1.45 -39.44
C LEU A 101 -11.98 1.64 -39.92
N GLU A 102 -12.92 0.89 -39.34
CA GLU A 102 -14.36 1.06 -39.64
C GLU A 102 -14.86 2.45 -39.25
N LEU A 103 -14.48 2.94 -38.06
CA LEU A 103 -14.84 4.30 -37.61
C LEU A 103 -14.21 5.36 -38.50
N ASP A 104 -12.93 5.22 -38.84
CA ASP A 104 -12.21 6.16 -39.70
C ASP A 104 -12.86 6.23 -41.13
N LYS A 105 -13.23 5.08 -41.70
CA LYS A 105 -13.96 5.03 -42.99
C LYS A 105 -15.32 5.75 -42.91
N LEU A 106 -16.06 5.54 -41.83
CA LEU A 106 -17.38 6.17 -41.62
C LEU A 106 -17.23 7.70 -41.49
N LEU A 107 -16.21 8.18 -40.84
CA LEU A 107 -15.95 9.60 -40.65
C LEU A 107 -15.44 10.29 -41.98
N GLN A 108 -14.79 9.53 -42.87
CA GLN A 108 -14.27 10.04 -44.15
C GLN A 108 -15.30 10.02 -45.27
N THR A 109 -16.44 9.35 -45.11
CA THR A 109 -17.45 9.18 -46.17
C THR A 109 -18.69 10.05 -45.87
N PRO A 110 -18.86 11.20 -46.53
CA PRO A 110 -20.05 12.03 -46.38
C PRO A 110 -21.27 11.42 -47.10
N PRO A 111 -22.51 11.61 -46.55
CA PRO A 111 -22.82 12.27 -45.30
C PRO A 111 -22.53 11.40 -44.05
N VAL A 112 -21.91 12.02 -43.05
CA VAL A 112 -21.59 11.31 -41.80
C VAL A 112 -22.82 11.25 -40.93
N ASP A 113 -23.24 10.02 -40.57
CA ASP A 113 -24.27 9.80 -39.57
C ASP A 113 -23.62 9.92 -38.18
N GLU A 114 -23.89 11.03 -37.48
CA GLU A 114 -23.26 11.33 -36.19
C GLU A 114 -23.65 10.32 -35.09
N GLU A 115 -24.86 9.77 -35.13
CA GLU A 115 -25.32 8.82 -34.13
C GLU A 115 -24.62 7.46 -34.28
N ILE A 116 -24.48 6.98 -35.53
CA ILE A 116 -23.74 5.75 -35.83
C ILE A 116 -22.24 5.93 -35.51
N ALA A 117 -21.66 7.09 -35.82
CA ALA A 117 -20.27 7.39 -35.52
C ALA A 117 -20.02 7.41 -33.99
N ARG A 118 -20.94 8.02 -33.23
CA ARG A 118 -20.87 8.03 -31.77
C ARG A 118 -20.94 6.62 -31.17
N GLN A 119 -21.90 5.81 -31.64
CA GLN A 119 -22.06 4.43 -31.19
C GLN A 119 -20.79 3.60 -31.45
N LYS A 120 -20.23 3.67 -32.66
CA LYS A 120 -18.98 2.97 -33.00
C LYS A 120 -17.77 3.48 -32.21
N ALA A 121 -17.69 4.76 -31.93
CA ALA A 121 -16.66 5.32 -31.07
C ALA A 121 -16.76 4.80 -29.62
N MET A 122 -18.01 4.69 -29.09
CA MET A 122 -18.23 4.10 -27.77
C MET A 122 -17.87 2.62 -27.73
N GLU A 123 -18.28 1.84 -28.73
CA GLU A 123 -17.89 0.42 -28.86
C GLU A 123 -16.35 0.25 -28.88
N LEU A 124 -15.64 1.08 -29.65
CA LEU A 124 -14.18 1.07 -29.69
C LEU A 124 -13.55 1.45 -28.34
N ALA A 125 -14.11 2.44 -27.65
CA ALA A 125 -13.64 2.83 -26.31
C ALA A 125 -13.83 1.72 -25.28
N VAL A 126 -14.98 1.02 -25.29
CA VAL A 126 -15.26 -0.13 -24.41
C VAL A 126 -14.28 -1.28 -24.71
N LEU A 127 -14.10 -1.63 -26.00
CA LEU A 127 -13.13 -2.67 -26.40
C LEU A 127 -11.70 -2.32 -25.96
N THR A 128 -11.30 -1.06 -26.11
CA THR A 128 -9.98 -0.58 -25.69
C THR A 128 -9.82 -0.67 -24.18
N LEU A 129 -10.85 -0.28 -23.41
CA LEU A 129 -10.84 -0.39 -21.94
C LEU A 129 -10.78 -1.85 -21.46
N VAL A 130 -11.55 -2.73 -22.09
CA VAL A 130 -11.56 -4.18 -21.75
C VAL A 130 -10.23 -4.82 -22.13
N SER A 131 -9.58 -4.35 -23.21
CA SER A 131 -8.29 -4.88 -23.66
C SER A 131 -7.12 -4.49 -22.76
N VAL A 132 -7.25 -3.42 -22.00
CA VAL A 132 -6.27 -3.07 -20.95
C VAL A 132 -6.57 -3.90 -19.72
N GLU A 133 -6.06 -5.12 -19.67
CA GLU A 133 -6.12 -5.92 -18.45
C GLU A 133 -5.44 -5.15 -17.31
N MET A 134 -6.20 -4.92 -16.27
CA MET A 134 -5.69 -4.24 -15.07
C MET A 134 -4.43 -4.94 -14.50
N GLU A 135 -4.35 -6.28 -14.63
CA GLU A 135 -3.21 -7.07 -14.15
C GLU A 135 -1.95 -6.87 -15.00
N GLU A 136 -2.09 -6.82 -16.32
CA GLU A 136 -0.97 -6.56 -17.24
C GLU A 136 -0.43 -5.13 -17.08
N TYR A 137 -1.32 -4.15 -17.06
CA TYR A 137 -0.95 -2.75 -16.80
C TYR A 137 -0.23 -2.61 -15.45
N GLU A 138 -0.78 -3.21 -14.38
CA GLU A 138 -0.16 -3.18 -13.06
C GLU A 138 1.19 -3.89 -13.04
N ALA A 139 1.36 -4.98 -13.79
CA ALA A 139 2.65 -5.66 -13.90
C ALA A 139 3.72 -4.78 -14.58
N HIS A 140 3.38 -4.11 -15.68
CA HIS A 140 4.27 -3.14 -16.34
C HIS A 140 4.60 -1.95 -15.44
N ARG A 141 3.60 -1.41 -14.76
CA ARG A 141 3.75 -0.32 -13.79
C ARG A 141 4.69 -0.72 -12.65
N LEU A 142 4.49 -1.90 -12.07
CA LEU A 142 5.33 -2.42 -10.99
C LEU A 142 6.77 -2.62 -11.45
N ARG A 143 7.00 -3.21 -12.66
CA ARG A 143 8.36 -3.32 -13.22
C ARG A 143 9.05 -1.96 -13.34
N SER A 144 8.31 -0.94 -13.79
CA SER A 144 8.85 0.42 -13.90
C SER A 144 9.18 1.04 -12.53
N ILE A 145 8.35 0.79 -11.51
CA ILE A 145 8.58 1.29 -10.14
C ILE A 145 9.82 0.62 -9.56
N PHE A 146 9.89 -0.71 -9.57
CA PHE A 146 11.00 -1.46 -9.00
C PHE A 146 12.31 -1.26 -9.77
N GLY A 147 12.26 -1.12 -11.10
CA GLY A 147 13.44 -0.86 -11.92
C GLY A 147 14.09 0.52 -11.71
N LYS A 148 13.35 1.47 -11.14
CA LYS A 148 13.87 2.79 -10.74
C LYS A 148 14.31 2.86 -9.27
N GLN A 149 14.01 1.83 -8.49
CA GLN A 149 14.28 1.79 -7.07
C GLN A 149 15.68 1.23 -6.80
N ALA A 150 16.43 1.90 -5.94
CA ALA A 150 17.68 1.35 -5.41
C ALA A 150 17.40 0.34 -4.30
N LYS A 151 18.33 -0.59 -4.07
CA LYS A 151 18.26 -1.57 -2.99
C LYS A 151 18.08 -0.88 -1.64
N MET A 152 17.05 -1.29 -0.92
CA MET A 152 16.61 -0.66 0.33
C MET A 152 17.28 -1.29 1.54
N ARG A 153 17.65 -0.46 2.52
CA ARG A 153 18.06 -0.88 3.87
C ARG A 153 16.87 -0.98 4.82
N GLU A 154 15.86 -0.16 4.59
CA GLU A 154 14.62 -0.10 5.37
C GLU A 154 13.42 -0.06 4.44
N LEU A 155 12.25 -0.48 4.93
CA LEU A 155 11.01 -0.45 4.16
C LEU A 155 10.60 0.99 3.86
N ASP A 156 10.25 1.26 2.61
CA ASP A 156 9.67 2.53 2.18
C ASP A 156 8.13 2.42 2.19
N ALA A 157 7.49 3.35 2.90
CA ALA A 157 6.03 3.45 2.99
C ALA A 157 5.37 3.69 1.63
N ASN A 158 5.98 4.50 0.77
CA ASN A 158 5.43 4.83 -0.55
C ASN A 158 5.51 3.62 -1.47
N LEU A 159 6.64 2.90 -1.46
CA LEU A 159 6.80 1.68 -2.24
C LEU A 159 5.80 0.62 -1.80
N LEU A 160 5.64 0.39 -0.48
CA LEU A 160 4.64 -0.54 0.05
C LEU A 160 3.23 -0.21 -0.45
N ARG A 161 2.84 1.07 -0.35
CA ARG A 161 1.51 1.54 -0.78
C ARG A 161 1.29 1.41 -2.28
N GLN A 162 2.33 1.62 -3.09
CA GLN A 162 2.25 1.58 -4.55
C GLN A 162 2.28 0.16 -5.11
N SER A 163 2.99 -0.78 -4.46
CA SER A 163 3.27 -2.10 -5.01
C SER A 163 2.50 -3.24 -4.33
N VAL A 164 2.26 -3.16 -3.03
CA VAL A 164 1.70 -4.25 -2.24
C VAL A 164 0.20 -4.05 -2.03
N ARG A 165 -0.57 -5.14 -2.19
CA ARG A 165 -2.01 -5.19 -1.92
C ARG A 165 -2.32 -5.75 -0.54
N LYS A 166 -1.62 -6.82 -0.14
CA LYS A 166 -1.82 -7.52 1.14
C LYS A 166 -0.57 -8.30 1.51
N ILE A 167 -0.33 -8.44 2.79
CA ILE A 167 0.73 -9.31 3.33
C ILE A 167 0.07 -10.31 4.27
N THR A 168 0.41 -11.59 4.10
CA THR A 168 0.01 -12.66 5.00
C THR A 168 1.26 -13.37 5.50
N TYR A 169 1.27 -13.74 6.77
CA TYR A 169 2.41 -14.43 7.37
C TYR A 169 1.94 -15.55 8.29
N GLY A 170 2.71 -16.62 8.31
CA GLY A 170 2.55 -17.76 9.20
C GLY A 170 3.80 -17.94 10.07
N SER A 171 3.92 -19.10 10.71
CA SER A 171 5.06 -19.42 11.57
C SER A 171 6.41 -19.44 10.84
N LYS A 172 6.43 -19.86 9.58
CA LYS A 172 7.67 -20.03 8.78
C LYS A 172 7.68 -19.24 7.47
N THR A 173 6.53 -18.83 6.95
CA THR A 173 6.40 -18.23 5.62
C THR A 173 5.82 -16.84 5.67
N VAL A 174 6.32 -15.96 4.81
CA VAL A 174 5.74 -14.64 4.55
C VAL A 174 5.37 -14.57 3.07
N LYS A 175 4.11 -14.19 2.79
CA LYS A 175 3.57 -14.04 1.44
C LYS A 175 3.20 -12.58 1.22
N VAL A 176 3.72 -12.02 0.14
CA VAL A 176 3.43 -10.65 -0.29
C VAL A 176 2.59 -10.72 -1.56
N LEU A 177 1.34 -10.27 -1.47
CA LEU A 177 0.45 -10.15 -2.63
C LEU A 177 0.66 -8.76 -3.24
N LEU A 178 1.18 -8.71 -4.45
CA LEU A 178 1.36 -7.50 -5.23
C LEU A 178 0.04 -7.01 -5.85
N LYS A 179 0.00 -5.79 -6.35
CA LYS A 179 -1.21 -5.21 -6.98
C LYS A 179 -1.60 -5.87 -8.31
N ASN A 180 -0.66 -6.51 -9.00
CA ASN A 180 -0.93 -7.35 -10.17
C ASN A 180 -1.40 -8.78 -9.80
N ASN A 181 -1.88 -8.99 -8.59
CA ASN A 181 -2.34 -10.28 -8.05
C ASN A 181 -1.27 -11.40 -8.01
N GLN A 182 0.00 -11.08 -8.23
CA GLN A 182 1.09 -12.03 -8.06
C GLN A 182 1.46 -12.16 -6.58
N VAL A 183 1.68 -13.40 -6.13
CA VAL A 183 2.17 -13.71 -4.78
C VAL A 183 3.65 -14.01 -4.84
N LEU A 184 4.41 -13.33 -3.98
CA LEU A 184 5.82 -13.62 -3.71
C LEU A 184 5.93 -14.21 -2.32
N GLU A 185 6.75 -15.22 -2.14
CA GLU A 185 6.90 -15.96 -0.89
C GLU A 185 8.37 -16.01 -0.45
N GLU A 186 8.57 -15.90 0.85
CA GLU A 186 9.85 -16.19 1.50
C GLU A 186 9.61 -17.21 2.59
N CYS A 187 10.36 -18.31 2.53
CA CYS A 187 10.36 -19.37 3.54
C CYS A 187 11.61 -19.25 4.40
N ASP A 188 11.55 -19.61 5.67
CA ASP A 188 12.77 -19.88 6.45
C ASP A 188 13.38 -21.17 5.91
N ASP A 189 14.60 -21.08 5.39
CA ASP A 189 15.41 -22.27 5.14
C ASP A 189 15.62 -22.96 6.49
N ALA A 190 15.27 -24.24 6.54
CA ALA A 190 15.35 -25.09 7.73
C ALA A 190 16.79 -25.40 8.11
#